data_a2a08ed9a03a7f7ee51c5f39040df687
#
_entry.id   a2a08ed9a03a7f7ee51c5f39040df687
#
_cell.length_a   1.000
_cell.length_b   1.000
_cell.length_c   1.000
_cell.angle_alpha   90.00
_cell.angle_beta   90.00
_cell.angle_gamma   90.00
#
_symmetry.space_group_name_H-M   'P 1'
#
loop_
_entity.id
_entity.type
_entity.pdbx_description
1 polymer ?
#
loop_
_entity_poly.entity_id
_entity_poly.type
_entity_poly.pdbx_seq_one_letter_code
_entity_poly.pdbx_strand_id
1 'polypeptide(L)'
;MCAATDPSEVGASPGDPVVPVPVPVAAAAASEAITSRRNPLVGRLRSLHDARGRRQSRQLLLEGTHLIEEMLRLGLEPDLLVATPAWIARHPHLLAALPAATPLRAMAAEVLEAAATTRSPDGVLAVLPTPEPKPAAPACFVLALDRLQDPGNLGTLLRTALAAGVEEVWLGEGADPHQPKVLRSSSGAVLALPLIRLEAAELAVRLDRARRSGLQVVAAVLPSPAWPHPPPYWRHDWTRPTVLLLGNEGAGVDPGLLEPGDAVVTIPHSPAVESLNVGVAAAPLLLERWRQAAGGGVAGS
;
A
#
# COMPACT_ATOMS: atom_id res chain seq x y z
N MET A 1 -28.35 54.39 -13.46
CA MET A 1 -26.95 54.74 -13.21
C MET A 1 -26.42 53.78 -12.13
N CYS A 2 -25.84 52.69 -12.53
CA CYS A 2 -25.09 51.78 -11.63
C CYS A 2 -23.66 51.79 -12.11
N ALA A 3 -22.78 52.20 -11.21
CA ALA A 3 -21.34 52.24 -11.46
C ALA A 3 -20.76 50.83 -11.41
N ALA A 4 -20.01 50.47 -12.45
CA ALA A 4 -19.21 49.28 -12.50
C ALA A 4 -17.91 49.46 -11.64
N THR A 5 -17.66 48.57 -10.69
CA THR A 5 -16.42 48.48 -9.95
C THR A 5 -15.47 47.51 -10.67
N ASP A 6 -14.29 48.00 -10.97
CA ASP A 6 -13.15 47.32 -11.59
C ASP A 6 -12.52 46.28 -10.59
N PRO A 7 -12.29 45.01 -10.97
CA PRO A 7 -11.59 44.03 -10.12
C PRO A 7 -10.10 43.88 -10.51
N SER A 8 -9.33 44.90 -10.29
CA SER A 8 -7.86 44.83 -10.40
C SER A 8 -7.22 45.42 -9.16
N GLU A 9 -7.01 44.60 -8.13
CA GLU A 9 -5.91 44.68 -7.14
C GLU A 9 -6.13 43.62 -6.04
N VAL A 10 -5.67 42.39 -6.30
CA VAL A 10 -5.40 41.45 -5.22
C VAL A 10 -3.88 41.42 -5.09
N GLY A 11 -3.36 42.15 -4.14
CA GLY A 11 -1.96 42.18 -3.77
C GLY A 11 -1.51 40.85 -3.17
N ALA A 12 -0.48 40.24 -3.77
CA ALA A 12 0.19 39.07 -3.22
C ALA A 12 0.92 39.46 -1.93
N SER A 13 0.67 38.72 -0.85
CA SER A 13 1.41 38.83 0.42
C SER A 13 2.87 38.35 0.23
N PRO A 14 3.87 39.04 0.75
CA PRO A 14 5.26 38.60 0.69
C PRO A 14 5.51 37.53 1.75
N GLY A 15 5.52 36.24 1.37
CA GLY A 15 5.85 35.14 2.29
C GLY A 15 5.45 33.75 1.85
N ASP A 16 4.67 33.60 0.78
CA ASP A 16 4.35 32.26 0.26
C ASP A 16 5.60 31.64 -0.42
N PRO A 17 5.94 30.36 -0.10
CA PRO A 17 7.01 29.68 -0.81
C PRO A 17 6.65 29.58 -2.29
N VAL A 18 7.47 30.17 -3.15
CA VAL A 18 7.32 30.08 -4.62
C VAL A 18 7.33 28.62 -5.00
N VAL A 19 6.14 28.06 -5.23
CA VAL A 19 5.99 26.71 -5.82
C VAL A 19 6.48 26.82 -7.26
N PRO A 20 7.55 26.08 -7.65
CA PRO A 20 8.08 26.16 -9.02
C PRO A 20 6.98 25.74 -10.00
N VAL A 21 6.74 26.59 -11.00
CA VAL A 21 5.77 26.32 -12.07
C VAL A 21 6.10 24.97 -12.73
N PRO A 22 5.13 24.08 -12.90
CA PRO A 22 5.35 22.77 -13.53
C PRO A 22 5.81 22.94 -14.98
N VAL A 23 6.91 22.29 -15.38
CA VAL A 23 7.35 22.23 -16.76
C VAL A 23 6.80 20.95 -17.38
N PRO A 24 6.04 21.01 -18.51
CA PRO A 24 5.53 19.82 -19.20
C PRO A 24 6.65 18.86 -19.61
N VAL A 25 6.33 17.55 -19.68
CA VAL A 25 7.28 16.46 -19.97
C VAL A 25 8.18 16.76 -21.21
N ALA A 26 7.62 17.33 -22.27
CA ALA A 26 8.36 17.70 -23.48
C ALA A 26 9.43 18.80 -23.27
N ALA A 27 9.22 19.70 -22.32
CA ALA A 27 10.16 20.79 -22.01
C ALA A 27 11.17 20.40 -20.90
N ALA A 28 10.87 19.41 -20.08
CA ALA A 28 11.74 18.95 -19.00
C ALA A 28 12.93 18.11 -19.50
N ALA A 29 12.82 17.45 -20.64
CA ALA A 29 13.93 16.75 -21.29
C ALA A 29 15.03 17.74 -21.75
N ALA A 30 14.69 19.01 -21.92
CA ALA A 30 15.60 20.10 -22.29
C ALA A 30 16.02 20.97 -21.09
N SER A 31 15.48 20.74 -19.88
CA SER A 31 15.83 21.54 -18.73
C SER A 31 17.13 21.05 -18.07
N GLU A 32 17.94 21.99 -17.59
CA GLU A 32 19.18 21.68 -16.87
C GLU A 32 18.88 20.82 -15.63
N ALA A 33 19.60 19.70 -15.47
CA ALA A 33 19.40 18.77 -14.37
C ALA A 33 19.80 19.43 -13.02
N ILE A 34 19.03 19.12 -11.97
CA ILE A 34 19.36 19.55 -10.61
C ILE A 34 20.64 18.84 -10.16
N THR A 35 21.71 19.60 -9.90
CA THR A 35 23.03 19.10 -9.51
C THR A 35 23.37 19.34 -8.05
N SER A 36 22.58 20.13 -7.31
CA SER A 36 22.85 20.46 -5.92
C SER A 36 22.02 19.64 -4.96
N ARG A 37 22.67 18.92 -4.02
CA ARG A 37 22.01 18.23 -2.90
C ARG A 37 21.30 19.17 -1.93
N ARG A 38 21.61 20.49 -1.99
CA ARG A 38 20.97 21.54 -1.18
C ARG A 38 19.68 22.07 -1.83
N ASN A 39 19.33 21.60 -3.01
CA ASN A 39 18.08 22.03 -3.65
C ASN A 39 16.87 21.70 -2.74
N PRO A 40 15.94 22.65 -2.53
CA PRO A 40 14.78 22.44 -1.67
C PRO A 40 13.93 21.20 -2.03
N LEU A 41 13.92 20.81 -3.32
CA LEU A 41 13.23 19.60 -3.75
C LEU A 41 13.80 18.33 -3.10
N VAL A 42 15.11 18.23 -2.91
CA VAL A 42 15.75 17.10 -2.21
C VAL A 42 15.23 16.99 -0.79
N GLY A 43 15.12 18.11 -0.07
CA GLY A 43 14.56 18.17 1.27
C GLY A 43 13.08 17.71 1.31
N ARG A 44 12.27 18.18 0.34
CA ARG A 44 10.88 17.76 0.19
C ARG A 44 10.76 16.25 -0.07
N LEU A 45 11.53 15.68 -1.00
CA LEU A 45 11.51 14.24 -1.27
C LEU A 45 11.90 13.42 -0.05
N ARG A 46 12.95 13.84 0.67
CA ARG A 46 13.39 13.19 1.91
C ARG A 46 12.37 13.25 3.03
N SER A 47 11.57 14.31 3.12
CA SER A 47 10.51 14.39 4.14
C SER A 47 9.45 13.29 3.97
N LEU A 48 9.28 12.74 2.76
CA LEU A 48 8.35 11.64 2.49
C LEU A 48 8.87 10.26 2.94
N HIS A 49 10.14 10.15 3.35
CA HIS A 49 10.66 8.94 3.99
C HIS A 49 9.99 8.69 5.33
N ASP A 50 9.62 9.77 6.04
CA ASP A 50 9.04 9.70 7.37
C ASP A 50 7.51 9.74 7.35
N ALA A 51 6.87 9.03 8.28
CA ALA A 51 5.41 9.00 8.41
C ALA A 51 4.81 10.40 8.67
N ARG A 52 5.54 11.28 9.41
CA ARG A 52 5.11 12.65 9.67
C ARG A 52 5.01 13.47 8.38
N GLY A 53 6.06 13.42 7.55
CA GLY A 53 6.08 14.15 6.28
C GLY A 53 4.98 13.68 5.33
N ARG A 54 4.79 12.34 5.20
CA ARG A 54 3.71 11.78 4.40
C ARG A 54 2.31 12.22 4.87
N ARG A 55 2.06 12.20 6.18
CA ARG A 55 0.77 12.66 6.74
C ARG A 55 0.53 14.15 6.54
N GLN A 56 1.56 14.98 6.71
CA GLN A 56 1.45 16.44 6.54
C GLN A 56 1.19 16.84 5.09
N SER A 57 1.88 16.21 4.14
CA SER A 57 1.74 16.51 2.72
C SER A 57 0.61 15.73 2.04
N ARG A 58 0.10 14.63 2.65
CA ARG A 58 -0.78 13.64 2.02
C ARG A 58 -0.17 13.05 0.73
N GLN A 59 1.14 12.82 0.75
CA GLN A 59 1.87 12.34 -0.42
C GLN A 59 2.74 11.14 -0.05
N LEU A 60 3.02 10.32 -1.06
CA LEU A 60 3.91 9.16 -1.02
C LEU A 60 5.09 9.40 -1.93
N LEU A 61 6.21 8.74 -1.63
CA LEU A 61 7.37 8.66 -2.52
C LEU A 61 7.46 7.26 -3.10
N LEU A 62 7.22 7.14 -4.40
CA LEU A 62 7.47 5.92 -5.17
C LEU A 62 8.91 5.95 -5.67
N GLU A 63 9.62 4.85 -5.54
CA GLU A 63 11.02 4.70 -5.93
C GLU A 63 11.21 3.48 -6.82
N GLY A 64 11.75 3.71 -8.02
CA GLY A 64 12.11 2.68 -8.99
C GLY A 64 11.10 2.47 -10.10
N THR A 65 11.58 2.02 -11.25
CA THR A 65 10.84 1.86 -12.51
C THR A 65 9.58 1.02 -12.33
N HIS A 66 9.69 -0.10 -11.61
CA HIS A 66 8.55 -1.00 -11.40
C HIS A 66 7.36 -0.34 -10.68
N LEU A 67 7.61 0.50 -9.65
CA LEU A 67 6.52 1.21 -8.98
C LEU A 67 5.89 2.29 -9.87
N ILE A 68 6.66 2.87 -10.79
CA ILE A 68 6.13 3.81 -11.79
C ILE A 68 5.23 3.06 -12.79
N GLU A 69 5.64 1.89 -13.26
CA GLU A 69 4.84 1.04 -14.14
C GLU A 69 3.52 0.65 -13.47
N GLU A 70 3.56 0.21 -12.20
CA GLU A 70 2.35 -0.14 -11.44
C GLU A 70 1.44 1.07 -11.21
N MET A 71 1.99 2.22 -10.87
CA MET A 71 1.24 3.47 -10.74
C MET A 71 0.48 3.81 -12.02
N LEU A 72 1.16 3.74 -13.18
CA LEU A 72 0.55 3.99 -14.49
C LEU A 72 -0.51 2.95 -14.84
N ARG A 73 -0.24 1.66 -14.59
CA ARG A 73 -1.19 0.56 -14.81
C ARG A 73 -2.47 0.74 -14.03
N LEU A 74 -2.39 1.32 -12.83
CA LEU A 74 -3.54 1.62 -11.97
C LEU A 74 -4.24 2.95 -12.32
N GLY A 75 -3.75 3.68 -13.32
CA GLY A 75 -4.29 4.99 -13.70
C GLY A 75 -4.08 6.06 -12.62
N LEU A 76 -3.08 5.92 -11.78
CA LEU A 76 -2.74 6.89 -10.75
C LEU A 76 -1.86 8.00 -11.33
N GLU A 77 -2.15 9.23 -10.96
CA GLU A 77 -1.49 10.42 -11.49
C GLU A 77 -0.51 11.01 -10.46
N PRO A 78 0.79 11.08 -10.78
CA PRO A 78 1.76 11.68 -9.86
C PRO A 78 1.73 13.21 -9.91
N ASP A 79 1.92 13.83 -8.76
CA ASP A 79 2.11 15.29 -8.65
C ASP A 79 3.46 15.73 -9.21
N LEU A 80 4.44 14.82 -9.28
CA LEU A 80 5.79 15.11 -9.74
C LEU A 80 6.52 13.81 -10.10
N LEU A 81 7.22 13.80 -11.23
CA LEU A 81 8.23 12.80 -11.54
C LEU A 81 9.62 13.44 -11.50
N VAL A 82 10.56 12.78 -10.84
CA VAL A 82 11.97 13.15 -10.78
C VAL A 82 12.79 12.00 -11.33
N ALA A 83 13.62 12.25 -12.33
CA ALA A 83 14.41 11.18 -12.93
C ALA A 83 15.78 11.64 -13.39
N THR A 84 16.73 10.70 -13.45
CA THR A 84 18.04 10.98 -14.07
C THR A 84 17.92 11.10 -15.58
N PRO A 85 18.78 11.90 -16.24
CA PRO A 85 18.82 11.95 -17.71
C PRO A 85 18.97 10.58 -18.36
N ALA A 86 19.75 9.68 -17.75
CA ALA A 86 19.93 8.31 -18.22
C ALA A 86 18.64 7.49 -18.14
N TRP A 87 17.84 7.64 -17.09
CA TRP A 87 16.56 6.97 -16.97
C TRP A 87 15.55 7.52 -17.99
N ILE A 88 15.47 8.84 -18.13
CA ILE A 88 14.61 9.53 -19.11
C ILE A 88 14.86 8.99 -20.52
N ALA A 89 16.13 8.88 -20.91
CA ALA A 89 16.51 8.38 -22.22
C ALA A 89 16.15 6.90 -22.47
N ARG A 90 16.15 6.08 -21.40
CA ARG A 90 15.85 4.64 -21.50
C ARG A 90 14.35 4.30 -21.45
N HIS A 91 13.51 5.19 -20.93
CA HIS A 91 12.09 4.90 -20.68
C HIS A 91 11.12 5.90 -21.35
N PRO A 92 11.28 6.22 -22.66
CA PRO A 92 10.41 7.17 -23.36
C PRO A 92 8.95 6.72 -23.39
N HIS A 93 8.69 5.40 -23.37
CA HIS A 93 7.35 4.83 -23.34
C HIS A 93 6.61 5.12 -22.03
N LEU A 94 7.30 5.09 -20.88
CA LEU A 94 6.70 5.44 -19.57
C LEU A 94 6.41 6.94 -19.50
N LEU A 95 7.29 7.77 -20.06
CA LEU A 95 7.05 9.22 -20.12
C LEU A 95 5.85 9.57 -21.01
N ALA A 96 5.67 8.85 -22.11
CA ALA A 96 4.52 9.03 -22.99
C ALA A 96 3.19 8.58 -22.36
N ALA A 97 3.24 7.65 -21.40
CA ALA A 97 2.07 7.17 -20.66
C ALA A 97 1.67 8.08 -19.48
N LEU A 98 2.52 9.03 -19.09
CA LEU A 98 2.19 10.00 -18.03
C LEU A 98 1.13 10.99 -18.51
N PRO A 99 0.25 11.49 -17.62
CA PRO A 99 -0.60 12.63 -17.90
C PRO A 99 0.23 13.81 -18.42
N ALA A 100 -0.25 14.48 -19.46
CA ALA A 100 0.50 15.57 -20.11
C ALA A 100 0.83 16.74 -19.15
N ALA A 101 0.07 16.91 -18.10
CA ALA A 101 0.28 17.94 -17.07
C ALA A 101 1.28 17.51 -15.99
N THR A 102 1.77 16.25 -15.99
CA THR A 102 2.69 15.76 -14.96
C THR A 102 4.01 16.53 -15.01
N PRO A 103 4.42 17.21 -13.95
CA PRO A 103 5.71 17.88 -13.89
C PRO A 103 6.84 16.85 -13.87
N LEU A 104 7.80 17.00 -14.79
CA LEU A 104 9.05 16.22 -14.81
C LEU A 104 10.22 17.11 -14.39
N ARG A 105 11.13 16.61 -13.57
CA ARG A 105 12.38 17.28 -13.18
C ARG A 105 13.56 16.33 -13.42
N ALA A 106 14.49 16.74 -14.24
CA ALA A 106 15.78 16.05 -14.38
C ALA A 106 16.64 16.30 -13.13
N MET A 107 17.31 15.27 -12.64
CA MET A 107 18.18 15.31 -11.46
C MET A 107 19.42 14.46 -11.70
N ALA A 108 20.60 14.99 -11.33
CA ALA A 108 21.85 14.24 -11.42
C ALA A 108 21.80 13.00 -10.50
N ALA A 109 22.45 11.91 -10.91
CA ALA A 109 22.36 10.62 -10.24
C ALA A 109 22.74 10.71 -8.75
N GLU A 110 23.84 11.39 -8.43
CA GLU A 110 24.34 11.58 -7.06
C GLU A 110 23.40 12.45 -6.19
N VAL A 111 22.56 13.28 -6.81
CA VAL A 111 21.55 14.07 -6.10
C VAL A 111 20.29 13.27 -5.90
N LEU A 112 19.89 12.45 -6.87
CA LEU A 112 18.76 11.53 -6.76
C LEU A 112 19.03 10.47 -5.70
N GLU A 113 20.24 9.90 -5.63
CA GLU A 113 20.67 9.01 -4.55
C GLU A 113 20.49 9.64 -3.18
N ALA A 114 20.80 10.93 -3.02
CA ALA A 114 20.60 11.64 -1.77
C ALA A 114 19.12 11.82 -1.40
N ALA A 115 18.21 11.74 -2.35
CA ALA A 115 16.75 11.83 -2.17
C ALA A 115 16.07 10.45 -2.07
N ALA A 116 16.74 9.38 -2.47
CA ALA A 116 16.24 8.02 -2.49
C ALA A 116 16.33 7.34 -1.11
N THR A 117 15.64 6.22 -0.94
CA THR A 117 15.68 5.39 0.27
C THR A 117 16.56 4.14 0.09
N THR A 118 16.88 3.78 -1.14
CA THR A 118 17.79 2.66 -1.46
C THR A 118 19.21 3.15 -1.71
N ARG A 119 20.18 2.24 -1.54
CA ARG A 119 21.61 2.55 -1.80
C ARG A 119 21.94 2.67 -3.28
N SER A 120 21.18 1.99 -4.12
CA SER A 120 21.37 1.98 -5.58
C SER A 120 20.01 2.23 -6.23
N PRO A 121 19.52 3.47 -6.26
CA PRO A 121 18.24 3.79 -6.85
C PRO A 121 18.27 3.59 -8.36
N ASP A 122 17.14 3.19 -8.90
CA ASP A 122 16.93 2.89 -10.32
C ASP A 122 16.94 4.14 -11.24
N GLY A 123 17.04 5.31 -10.61
CA GLY A 123 17.14 6.59 -11.32
C GLY A 123 15.82 7.32 -11.51
N VAL A 124 14.74 6.90 -10.83
CA VAL A 124 13.44 7.56 -10.88
C VAL A 124 12.75 7.57 -9.52
N LEU A 125 12.08 8.69 -9.23
CA LEU A 125 11.21 8.89 -8.07
C LEU A 125 9.92 9.55 -8.54
N ALA A 126 8.77 9.18 -7.96
CA ALA A 126 7.52 9.91 -8.15
C ALA A 126 6.92 10.33 -6.82
N VAL A 127 6.36 11.53 -6.78
CA VAL A 127 5.52 11.99 -5.70
C VAL A 127 4.07 11.75 -6.10
N LEU A 128 3.37 10.92 -5.32
CA LEU A 128 2.00 10.53 -5.60
C LEU A 128 1.10 11.01 -4.45
N PRO A 129 -0.09 11.58 -4.69
CA PRO A 129 -1.10 11.75 -3.65
C PRO A 129 -1.37 10.42 -2.94
N THR A 130 -1.52 10.44 -1.61
CA THR A 130 -1.89 9.22 -0.88
C THR A 130 -3.23 8.72 -1.38
N PRO A 131 -3.33 7.49 -1.92
CA PRO A 131 -4.59 6.95 -2.39
C PRO A 131 -5.62 6.90 -1.25
N GLU A 132 -6.82 7.40 -1.51
CA GLU A 132 -7.93 7.23 -0.57
C GLU A 132 -8.57 5.86 -0.79
N PRO A 133 -8.89 5.12 0.30
CA PRO A 133 -9.60 3.86 0.16
C PRO A 133 -10.94 4.10 -0.52
N LYS A 134 -11.15 3.48 -1.67
CA LYS A 134 -12.46 3.45 -2.33
C LYS A 134 -13.09 2.10 -1.99
N PRO A 135 -13.95 2.02 -0.94
CA PRO A 135 -14.69 0.79 -0.72
C PRO A 135 -15.58 0.55 -1.94
N ALA A 136 -15.34 -0.55 -2.62
CA ALA A 136 -16.30 -1.12 -3.56
C ALA A 136 -17.55 -1.59 -2.79
N ALA A 137 -18.49 -2.26 -3.45
CA ALA A 137 -19.61 -2.96 -2.83
C ALA A 137 -19.18 -3.76 -1.57
N PRO A 138 -20.09 -4.22 -0.69
CA PRO A 138 -19.71 -4.96 0.51
C PRO A 138 -18.71 -6.05 0.18
N ALA A 139 -17.50 -5.96 0.75
CA ALA A 139 -16.42 -6.91 0.48
C ALA A 139 -16.81 -8.30 0.98
N CYS A 140 -16.58 -9.31 0.14
CA CYS A 140 -16.81 -10.73 0.46
C CYS A 140 -15.52 -11.42 0.95
N PHE A 141 -14.36 -10.85 0.67
CA PHE A 141 -13.08 -11.37 1.13
C PHE A 141 -12.19 -10.26 1.67
N VAL A 142 -12.01 -10.28 2.97
CA VAL A 142 -11.26 -9.27 3.73
C VAL A 142 -10.06 -9.92 4.40
N LEU A 143 -8.92 -9.23 4.38
CA LEU A 143 -7.75 -9.56 5.20
C LEU A 143 -7.67 -8.56 6.34
N ALA A 144 -7.78 -9.04 7.58
CA ALA A 144 -7.59 -8.24 8.79
C ALA A 144 -6.24 -8.58 9.44
N LEU A 145 -5.45 -7.56 9.77
CA LEU A 145 -4.12 -7.68 10.34
C LEU A 145 -4.08 -7.01 11.71
N ASP A 146 -3.87 -7.83 12.75
CA ASP A 146 -3.75 -7.36 14.13
C ASP A 146 -2.29 -7.10 14.48
N ARG A 147 -1.92 -5.84 14.64
CA ARG A 147 -0.61 -5.37 15.14
C ARG A 147 0.62 -5.94 14.40
N LEU A 148 0.55 -6.08 13.09
CA LEU A 148 1.68 -6.53 12.29
C LEU A 148 2.81 -5.49 12.27
N GLN A 149 4.04 -5.86 12.69
CA GLN A 149 5.11 -4.90 12.94
C GLN A 149 6.14 -4.83 11.81
N ASP A 150 6.50 -5.94 11.16
CA ASP A 150 7.54 -5.92 10.13
C ASP A 150 7.00 -5.42 8.79
N PRO A 151 7.58 -4.33 8.24
CA PRO A 151 7.13 -3.78 6.96
C PRO A 151 7.41 -4.70 5.76
N GLY A 152 8.39 -5.60 5.85
CA GLY A 152 8.65 -6.59 4.81
C GLY A 152 7.55 -7.64 4.75
N ASN A 153 7.12 -8.12 5.93
CA ASN A 153 5.98 -9.04 6.06
C ASN A 153 4.70 -8.37 5.54
N LEU A 154 4.43 -7.13 5.96
CA LEU A 154 3.25 -6.40 5.49
C LEU A 154 3.23 -6.30 3.96
N GLY A 155 4.32 -5.90 3.32
CA GLY A 155 4.36 -5.80 1.87
C GLY A 155 4.16 -7.16 1.18
N THR A 156 4.78 -8.23 1.68
CA THR A 156 4.60 -9.59 1.17
C THR A 156 3.14 -10.05 1.30
N LEU A 157 2.51 -9.78 2.45
CA LEU A 157 1.09 -10.06 2.70
C LEU A 157 0.18 -9.32 1.72
N LEU A 158 0.38 -8.02 1.52
CA LEU A 158 -0.42 -7.22 0.60
C LEU A 158 -0.30 -7.73 -0.84
N ARG A 159 0.91 -8.11 -1.27
CA ARG A 159 1.13 -8.69 -2.59
C ARG A 159 0.38 -10.02 -2.76
N THR A 160 0.45 -10.89 -1.76
CA THR A 160 -0.25 -12.19 -1.77
C THR A 160 -1.77 -11.99 -1.69
N ALA A 161 -2.24 -11.04 -0.88
CA ALA A 161 -3.66 -10.69 -0.76
C ALA A 161 -4.25 -10.23 -2.09
N LEU A 162 -3.55 -9.34 -2.81
CA LEU A 162 -3.96 -8.90 -4.13
C LEU A 162 -4.03 -10.08 -5.12
N ALA A 163 -3.01 -10.95 -5.13
CA ALA A 163 -2.97 -12.13 -5.99
C ALA A 163 -4.09 -13.14 -5.68
N ALA A 164 -4.54 -13.22 -4.42
CA ALA A 164 -5.62 -14.10 -3.97
C ALA A 164 -7.03 -13.50 -4.10
N GLY A 165 -7.15 -12.27 -4.64
CA GLY A 165 -8.44 -11.63 -4.83
C GLY A 165 -9.05 -11.06 -3.54
N VAL A 166 -8.24 -10.68 -2.56
CA VAL A 166 -8.71 -9.91 -1.39
C VAL A 166 -9.25 -8.57 -1.87
N GLU A 167 -10.43 -8.21 -1.41
CA GLU A 167 -11.18 -7.04 -1.85
C GLU A 167 -10.96 -5.83 -0.93
N GLU A 168 -10.62 -6.07 0.35
CA GLU A 168 -10.35 -5.03 1.33
C GLU A 168 -9.35 -5.52 2.39
N VAL A 169 -8.48 -4.63 2.87
CA VAL A 169 -7.52 -4.94 3.94
C VAL A 169 -7.74 -4.02 5.13
N TRP A 170 -7.94 -4.60 6.31
CA TRP A 170 -8.04 -3.88 7.57
C TRP A 170 -6.72 -3.98 8.33
N LEU A 171 -6.10 -2.83 8.52
CA LEU A 171 -4.82 -2.75 9.22
C LEU A 171 -5.06 -2.19 10.61
N GLY A 172 -4.95 -3.02 11.62
CA GLY A 172 -4.80 -2.57 13.01
C GLY A 172 -3.51 -1.78 13.20
N GLU A 173 -3.19 -1.47 14.45
CA GLU A 173 -1.92 -0.84 14.81
C GLU A 173 -0.73 -1.62 14.24
N GLY A 174 0.39 -0.95 13.96
CA GLY A 174 1.59 -1.59 13.46
C GLY A 174 2.28 -0.84 12.32
N ALA A 175 2.85 -1.60 11.39
CA ALA A 175 3.62 -1.06 10.28
C ALA A 175 2.79 -0.11 9.41
N ASP A 176 3.40 1.01 9.02
CA ASP A 176 2.78 1.96 8.09
C ASP A 176 2.79 1.38 6.66
N PRO A 177 1.61 1.15 6.03
CA PRO A 177 1.54 0.59 4.69
C PRO A 177 2.18 1.46 3.62
N HIS A 178 2.29 2.76 3.88
CA HIS A 178 2.81 3.73 2.93
C HIS A 178 4.31 4.05 3.12
N GLN A 179 4.99 3.36 4.02
CA GLN A 179 6.43 3.54 4.14
C GLN A 179 7.18 2.92 2.95
N PRO A 180 8.35 3.48 2.57
CA PRO A 180 9.08 3.05 1.37
C PRO A 180 9.38 1.56 1.29
N LYS A 181 9.66 0.91 2.43
CA LYS A 181 9.93 -0.54 2.48
C LYS A 181 8.69 -1.36 2.10
N VAL A 182 7.49 -0.96 2.53
CA VAL A 182 6.22 -1.64 2.17
C VAL A 182 5.87 -1.40 0.71
N LEU A 183 6.00 -0.17 0.21
CA LEU A 183 5.77 0.15 -1.19
C LEU A 183 6.57 -0.78 -2.11
N ARG A 184 7.87 -0.98 -1.80
CA ARG A 184 8.72 -1.88 -2.58
C ARG A 184 8.40 -3.35 -2.38
N SER A 185 8.28 -3.82 -1.13
CA SER A 185 8.06 -5.26 -0.87
C SER A 185 6.69 -5.75 -1.33
N SER A 186 5.71 -4.86 -1.41
CA SER A 186 4.39 -5.16 -1.99
C SER A 186 4.37 -5.16 -3.52
N SER A 187 5.46 -4.73 -4.18
CA SER A 187 5.49 -4.53 -5.64
C SER A 187 4.30 -3.70 -6.14
N GLY A 188 3.93 -2.64 -5.41
CA GLY A 188 2.81 -1.77 -5.76
C GLY A 188 1.42 -2.28 -5.36
N ALA A 189 1.28 -3.50 -4.82
CA ALA A 189 -0.04 -4.01 -4.39
C ALA A 189 -0.72 -3.11 -3.36
N VAL A 190 0.04 -2.40 -2.54
CA VAL A 190 -0.46 -1.41 -1.58
C VAL A 190 -1.22 -0.25 -2.25
N LEU A 191 -0.94 0.03 -3.51
CA LEU A 191 -1.63 1.08 -4.29
C LEU A 191 -2.95 0.60 -4.92
N ALA A 192 -3.08 -0.72 -5.10
CA ALA A 192 -4.23 -1.34 -5.73
C ALA A 192 -5.32 -1.76 -4.73
N LEU A 193 -4.92 -2.15 -3.51
CA LEU A 193 -5.82 -2.66 -2.49
C LEU A 193 -6.49 -1.51 -1.72
N PRO A 194 -7.81 -1.56 -1.47
CA PRO A 194 -8.46 -0.70 -0.48
C PRO A 194 -7.93 -1.01 0.92
N LEU A 195 -7.13 -0.10 1.48
CA LEU A 195 -6.53 -0.24 2.80
C LEU A 195 -7.23 0.67 3.80
N ILE A 196 -7.70 0.11 4.91
CA ILE A 196 -8.32 0.87 6.00
C ILE A 196 -7.47 0.70 7.25
N ARG A 197 -6.85 1.79 7.70
CA ARG A 197 -6.13 1.81 8.98
C ARG A 197 -7.11 2.03 10.12
N LEU A 198 -6.94 1.25 11.17
CA LEU A 198 -7.85 1.19 12.32
C LEU A 198 -7.03 1.21 13.62
N GLU A 199 -7.53 1.93 14.61
CA GLU A 199 -7.10 1.74 15.98
C GLU A 199 -7.63 0.38 16.50
N ALA A 200 -7.03 -0.15 17.58
CA ALA A 200 -7.38 -1.48 18.09
C ALA A 200 -8.89 -1.64 18.39
N ALA A 201 -9.51 -0.63 19.01
CA ALA A 201 -10.94 -0.65 19.30
C ALA A 201 -11.80 -0.61 18.02
N GLU A 202 -11.35 0.07 16.99
CA GLU A 202 -12.05 0.16 15.70
C GLU A 202 -12.00 -1.16 14.93
N LEU A 203 -10.88 -1.90 15.02
CA LEU A 203 -10.75 -3.23 14.43
C LEU A 203 -11.79 -4.19 15.04
N ALA A 204 -11.93 -4.21 16.37
CA ALA A 204 -12.94 -5.03 17.05
C ALA A 204 -14.37 -4.68 16.59
N VAL A 205 -14.72 -3.38 16.54
CA VAL A 205 -16.03 -2.91 16.07
C VAL A 205 -16.27 -3.32 14.61
N ARG A 206 -15.23 -3.30 13.78
CA ARG A 206 -15.35 -3.65 12.37
C ARG A 206 -15.55 -5.16 12.17
N LEU A 207 -14.84 -5.98 12.94
CA LEU A 207 -15.07 -7.43 12.98
C LEU A 207 -16.50 -7.77 13.41
N ASP A 208 -17.02 -7.11 14.44
CA ASP A 208 -18.39 -7.30 14.91
C ASP A 208 -19.42 -6.91 13.81
N ARG A 209 -19.22 -5.80 13.11
CA ARG A 209 -20.07 -5.44 11.96
C ARG A 209 -20.02 -6.49 10.84
N ALA A 210 -18.84 -7.02 10.55
CA ALA A 210 -18.68 -8.08 9.53
C ALA A 210 -19.49 -9.33 9.90
N ARG A 211 -19.41 -9.77 11.16
CA ARG A 211 -20.22 -10.90 11.67
C ARG A 211 -21.71 -10.67 11.47
N ARG A 212 -22.19 -9.50 11.89
CA ARG A 212 -23.62 -9.12 11.71
C ARG A 212 -24.03 -9.02 10.24
N SER A 213 -23.11 -8.73 9.35
CA SER A 213 -23.34 -8.70 7.88
C SER A 213 -23.21 -10.07 7.22
N GLY A 214 -22.97 -11.14 7.99
CA GLY A 214 -22.91 -12.51 7.49
C GLY A 214 -21.54 -12.99 7.01
N LEU A 215 -20.47 -12.20 7.25
CA LEU A 215 -19.12 -12.69 7.04
C LEU A 215 -18.70 -13.58 8.19
N GLN A 216 -18.11 -14.70 7.90
CA GLN A 216 -17.41 -15.49 8.92
C GLN A 216 -16.06 -14.83 9.24
N VAL A 217 -15.67 -14.82 10.52
CA VAL A 217 -14.33 -14.45 10.95
C VAL A 217 -13.53 -15.73 11.16
N VAL A 218 -12.37 -15.82 10.50
CA VAL A 218 -11.48 -16.98 10.55
C VAL A 218 -10.10 -16.50 10.97
N ALA A 219 -9.66 -16.90 12.17
CA ALA A 219 -8.34 -16.56 12.68
C ALA A 219 -7.33 -17.69 12.43
N ALA A 220 -6.15 -17.34 11.94
CA ALA A 220 -5.03 -18.27 11.87
C ALA A 220 -4.26 -18.27 13.20
N VAL A 221 -4.20 -19.42 13.83
CA VAL A 221 -3.59 -19.59 15.15
C VAL A 221 -2.60 -20.76 15.18
N LEU A 222 -1.68 -20.70 16.14
CA LEU A 222 -0.85 -21.84 16.49
C LEU A 222 -1.55 -22.66 17.58
N PRO A 223 -1.28 -23.99 17.67
CA PRO A 223 -1.70 -24.78 18.82
C PRO A 223 -1.22 -24.12 20.14
N SER A 224 -2.14 -23.95 21.07
CA SER A 224 -1.89 -23.31 22.36
C SER A 224 -2.89 -23.79 23.40
N PRO A 225 -2.73 -23.46 24.70
CA PRO A 225 -3.76 -23.78 25.71
C PRO A 225 -5.15 -23.24 25.38
N ALA A 226 -5.25 -22.09 24.69
CA ALA A 226 -6.53 -21.54 24.26
C ALA A 226 -7.10 -22.30 23.04
N TRP A 227 -6.25 -22.84 22.19
CA TRP A 227 -6.61 -23.61 20.99
C TRP A 227 -5.74 -24.87 20.90
N PRO A 228 -6.00 -25.90 21.69
CA PRO A 228 -5.11 -27.08 21.78
C PRO A 228 -5.06 -27.90 20.49
N HIS A 229 -6.13 -27.90 19.70
CA HIS A 229 -6.25 -28.69 18.47
C HIS A 229 -6.98 -27.92 17.39
N PRO A 230 -6.45 -26.78 16.90
CA PRO A 230 -7.11 -26.04 15.82
C PRO A 230 -7.10 -26.88 14.55
N PRO A 231 -8.22 -26.91 13.79
CA PRO A 231 -8.28 -27.71 12.58
C PRO A 231 -7.34 -27.17 11.51
N PRO A 232 -6.78 -28.03 10.65
CA PRO A 232 -6.04 -27.60 9.47
C PRO A 232 -6.88 -26.72 8.56
N TYR A 233 -6.27 -25.64 8.03
CA TYR A 233 -6.95 -24.62 7.21
C TYR A 233 -7.70 -25.20 6.01
N TRP A 234 -7.24 -26.29 5.40
CA TRP A 234 -7.88 -26.93 4.24
C TRP A 234 -9.17 -27.68 4.59
N ARG A 235 -9.51 -27.87 5.88
CA ARG A 235 -10.78 -28.44 6.34
C ARG A 235 -11.87 -27.40 6.55
N HIS A 236 -11.50 -26.12 6.47
CA HIS A 236 -12.45 -25.01 6.63
C HIS A 236 -13.16 -24.72 5.31
N ASP A 237 -14.42 -24.30 5.38
CA ASP A 237 -15.18 -23.83 4.21
C ASP A 237 -14.86 -22.36 3.92
N TRP A 238 -14.01 -22.12 2.93
CA TRP A 238 -13.61 -20.80 2.48
C TRP A 238 -14.51 -20.21 1.39
N THR A 239 -15.57 -20.92 0.94
CA THR A 239 -16.47 -20.42 -0.10
C THR A 239 -17.38 -19.30 0.38
N ARG A 240 -17.62 -19.22 1.68
CA ARG A 240 -18.44 -18.21 2.31
C ARG A 240 -17.73 -16.85 2.35
N PRO A 241 -18.48 -15.73 2.42
CA PRO A 241 -17.88 -14.42 2.72
C PRO A 241 -17.04 -14.47 4.01
N THR A 242 -15.80 -14.03 3.93
CA THR A 242 -14.80 -14.29 4.98
C THR A 242 -13.95 -13.06 5.31
N VAL A 243 -13.74 -12.83 6.60
CA VAL A 243 -12.63 -12.04 7.11
C VAL A 243 -11.55 -13.01 7.60
N LEU A 244 -10.39 -13.06 6.96
CA LEU A 244 -9.21 -13.76 7.45
C LEU A 244 -8.46 -12.84 8.41
N LEU A 245 -8.36 -13.23 9.67
CA LEU A 245 -7.64 -12.49 10.72
C LEU A 245 -6.27 -13.13 10.97
N LEU A 246 -5.22 -12.34 10.78
CA LEU A 246 -3.84 -12.70 11.09
C LEU A 246 -3.32 -11.80 12.21
N GLY A 247 -2.61 -12.38 13.15
CA GLY A 247 -2.08 -11.70 14.32
C GLY A 247 -0.65 -11.21 14.16
N ASN A 248 -0.15 -10.65 15.24
CA ASN A 248 1.24 -10.22 15.42
C ASN A 248 2.22 -11.40 15.27
N GLU A 249 3.42 -11.13 14.75
CA GLU A 249 4.45 -12.15 14.49
C GLU A 249 4.90 -12.91 15.75
N GLY A 250 4.88 -12.28 16.92
CA GLY A 250 5.28 -12.90 18.18
C GLY A 250 4.10 -13.31 19.07
N ALA A 251 3.11 -12.41 19.22
CA ALA A 251 1.98 -12.61 20.14
C ALA A 251 0.79 -13.35 19.51
N GLY A 252 0.77 -13.50 18.18
CA GLY A 252 -0.38 -14.07 17.47
C GLY A 252 -1.58 -13.12 17.43
N VAL A 253 -2.77 -13.68 17.23
CA VAL A 253 -4.05 -12.95 17.25
C VAL A 253 -4.44 -12.63 18.68
N ASP A 254 -4.88 -11.40 18.93
CA ASP A 254 -5.45 -11.01 20.23
C ASP A 254 -6.75 -11.80 20.49
N PRO A 255 -6.82 -12.61 21.55
CA PRO A 255 -8.04 -13.35 21.88
C PRO A 255 -9.27 -12.45 22.09
N GLY A 256 -9.06 -11.18 22.47
CA GLY A 256 -10.14 -10.20 22.63
C GLY A 256 -10.80 -9.77 21.32
N LEU A 257 -10.21 -10.10 20.16
CA LEU A 257 -10.83 -9.86 18.85
C LEU A 257 -11.75 -11.00 18.40
N LEU A 258 -11.73 -12.14 19.08
CA LEU A 258 -12.50 -13.34 18.72
C LEU A 258 -13.73 -13.50 19.60
N GLU A 259 -14.80 -13.95 18.99
CA GLU A 259 -16.07 -14.28 19.66
C GLU A 259 -16.40 -15.78 19.58
N PRO A 260 -17.25 -16.29 20.51
CA PRO A 260 -17.78 -17.64 20.41
C PRO A 260 -18.56 -17.82 19.10
N GLY A 261 -18.07 -18.57 18.18
CA GLY A 261 -18.65 -18.76 16.83
C GLY A 261 -17.73 -18.39 15.72
N ASP A 262 -16.64 -17.67 16.01
CA ASP A 262 -15.56 -17.48 15.06
C ASP A 262 -14.81 -18.79 14.83
N ALA A 263 -14.31 -18.97 13.61
CA ALA A 263 -13.50 -20.12 13.29
C ALA A 263 -12.02 -19.85 13.58
N VAL A 264 -11.33 -20.87 14.05
CA VAL A 264 -9.86 -20.88 14.14
C VAL A 264 -9.31 -21.97 13.24
N VAL A 265 -8.21 -21.69 12.59
CA VAL A 265 -7.52 -22.65 11.71
C VAL A 265 -6.02 -22.61 11.95
N THR A 266 -5.33 -23.69 11.65
CA THR A 266 -3.87 -23.72 11.71
C THR A 266 -3.26 -24.21 10.40
N ILE A 267 -1.99 -23.91 10.20
CA ILE A 267 -1.15 -24.49 9.15
C ILE A 267 -0.30 -25.55 9.80
N PRO A 268 -0.61 -26.84 9.64
CA PRO A 268 0.24 -27.91 10.14
C PRO A 268 1.64 -27.84 9.49
N HIS A 269 2.66 -27.85 10.33
CA HIS A 269 4.05 -27.83 9.90
C HIS A 269 4.91 -28.69 10.82
N SER A 270 6.15 -28.92 10.44
CA SER A 270 7.08 -29.71 11.23
C SER A 270 7.33 -29.09 12.61
N PRO A 271 7.36 -29.89 13.69
CA PRO A 271 7.71 -29.41 15.02
C PRO A 271 9.17 -28.95 15.16
N ALA A 272 9.97 -29.11 14.10
CA ALA A 272 11.34 -28.59 14.04
C ALA A 272 11.42 -27.06 14.02
N VAL A 273 10.30 -26.39 13.73
CA VAL A 273 10.14 -24.93 13.79
C VAL A 273 8.94 -24.58 14.66
N GLU A 274 9.06 -23.51 15.42
CA GLU A 274 8.00 -23.04 16.34
C GLU A 274 6.85 -22.39 15.57
N SER A 275 7.16 -21.61 14.54
CA SER A 275 6.17 -20.90 13.73
C SER A 275 6.68 -20.63 12.33
N LEU A 276 5.77 -20.30 11.43
CA LEU A 276 6.09 -19.82 10.08
C LEU A 276 6.11 -18.29 10.07
N ASN A 277 6.94 -17.71 9.20
CA ASN A 277 6.85 -16.28 8.91
C ASN A 277 5.42 -15.95 8.45
N VAL A 278 4.82 -14.87 8.98
CA VAL A 278 3.41 -14.53 8.74
C VAL A 278 3.09 -14.27 7.27
N GLY A 279 4.02 -13.66 6.52
CA GLY A 279 3.88 -13.45 5.08
C GLY A 279 3.86 -14.76 4.29
N VAL A 280 4.62 -15.77 4.74
CA VAL A 280 4.61 -17.12 4.16
C VAL A 280 3.34 -17.87 4.59
N ALA A 281 2.96 -17.78 5.86
CA ALA A 281 1.77 -18.42 6.41
C ALA A 281 0.47 -17.94 5.73
N ALA A 282 0.40 -16.68 5.35
CA ALA A 282 -0.77 -16.13 4.68
C ALA A 282 -1.02 -16.75 3.30
N ALA A 283 0.01 -17.15 2.57
CA ALA A 283 -0.13 -17.63 1.20
C ALA A 283 -1.06 -18.87 1.09
N PRO A 284 -0.86 -19.97 1.82
CA PRO A 284 -1.77 -21.11 1.75
C PRO A 284 -3.19 -20.78 2.19
N LEU A 285 -3.39 -19.90 3.19
CA LEU A 285 -4.70 -19.50 3.67
C LEU A 285 -5.48 -18.70 2.61
N LEU A 286 -4.85 -17.70 2.04
CA LEU A 286 -5.45 -16.82 1.04
C LEU A 286 -5.74 -17.56 -0.28
N LEU A 287 -4.80 -18.39 -0.73
CA LEU A 287 -4.94 -19.15 -1.99
C LEU A 287 -5.89 -20.35 -1.84
N GLU A 288 -6.09 -20.89 -0.64
CA GLU A 288 -7.08 -21.94 -0.41
C GLU A 288 -8.50 -21.46 -0.67
N ARG A 289 -8.84 -20.22 -0.23
CA ARG A 289 -10.11 -19.61 -0.60
C ARG A 289 -10.25 -19.52 -2.11
N TRP A 290 -9.24 -19.05 -2.79
CA TRP A 290 -9.24 -18.94 -4.25
C TRP A 290 -9.41 -20.32 -4.92
N ARG A 291 -8.69 -21.34 -4.42
CA ARG A 291 -8.80 -22.73 -4.89
C ARG A 291 -10.21 -23.29 -4.74
N GLN A 292 -10.82 -23.09 -3.56
CA GLN A 292 -12.19 -23.58 -3.31
C GLN A 292 -13.23 -22.86 -4.18
N ALA A 293 -13.10 -21.55 -4.32
CA ALA A 293 -13.99 -20.76 -5.19
C ALA A 293 -13.87 -21.16 -6.67
N ALA A 294 -12.65 -21.43 -7.15
CA ALA A 294 -12.42 -21.89 -8.51
C ALA A 294 -12.87 -23.35 -8.74
N GLY A 295 -12.72 -24.22 -7.73
CA GLY A 295 -13.10 -25.63 -7.78
C GLY A 295 -14.61 -25.88 -7.79
N GLY A 296 -15.42 -24.95 -7.29
CA GLY A 296 -16.87 -25.02 -7.33
C GLY A 296 -17.47 -24.84 -8.74
N GLY A 297 -16.67 -24.35 -9.70
CA GLY A 297 -17.08 -24.15 -11.10
C GLY A 297 -16.73 -25.28 -12.06
N VAL A 298 -15.99 -26.31 -11.65
CA VAL A 298 -15.51 -27.39 -12.55
C VAL A 298 -16.37 -28.64 -12.50
N ALA A 299 -17.45 -28.70 -11.69
CA ALA A 299 -18.36 -29.83 -11.59
C ALA A 299 -19.57 -29.72 -12.57
N GLY A 300 -19.34 -29.16 -13.76
CA GLY A 300 -20.44 -29.00 -14.73
C GLY A 300 -19.98 -28.60 -16.14
N SER A 301 -19.07 -29.35 -16.73
CA SER A 301 -18.86 -29.30 -18.20
C SER A 301 -18.52 -30.67 -18.74
#